data_9c62340d77075a7a42e274ad6cbf4c1b
#
_entry.id   9c62340d77075a7a42e274ad6cbf4c1b
#
_cell.length_a   1.000
_cell.length_b   1.000
_cell.length_c   1.000
_cell.angle_alpha   90.00
_cell.angle_beta   90.00
_cell.angle_gamma   90.00
#
_symmetry.space_group_name_H-M   'P 1'
#
loop_
_entity.id
_entity.type
_entity.pdbx_description
1 polymer ?
#
loop_
_entity_poly.entity_id
_entity_poly.type
_entity_poly.pdbx_seq_one_letter_code
_entity_poly.pdbx_strand_id
1 'polypeptide(L)'
;MIYTRSGADALANRNVVVSPGTGNEHWGTVFFGPRSSKSAGAGPQATMSELNPNESVVSHFHGVTMFQCFIAGSGTLGARKQVLEPLTVQFKDHHTAYGPIVAGPQGLSFVAMRMYTGNSEPVYLDKPGYRERLEPSKRRHLTSEPVRFSIEPVLAARKEAVWETLLEDSSDGMHAQVVRLGAGMSVPGPDPKAAAGYYVFVGNGTLLHNDEELPLWSMVVVEPSEEKFDIRAGDKGLEALVLQYPREER
;
A
#
# COMPACT_ATOMS: atom_id res chain seq x y z
N MET A 1 -12.36 12.70 -6.29
CA MET A 1 -12.55 12.91 -4.83
C MET A 1 -11.22 12.68 -4.13
N ILE A 2 -10.93 13.45 -3.05
CA ILE A 2 -9.80 13.19 -2.17
C ILE A 2 -10.33 12.55 -0.90
N TYR A 3 -9.82 11.38 -0.53
CA TYR A 3 -10.18 10.67 0.70
C TYR A 3 -9.02 10.75 1.68
N THR A 4 -9.33 10.90 2.96
CA THR A 4 -8.32 10.88 4.04
C THR A 4 -8.70 9.88 5.11
N ARG A 5 -7.72 9.26 5.75
CA ARG A 5 -7.90 8.38 6.89
C ARG A 5 -6.73 8.49 7.85
N SER A 6 -7.00 8.88 9.07
CA SER A 6 -6.02 8.85 10.15
C SER A 6 -5.60 7.41 10.46
N GLY A 7 -4.30 7.17 10.53
CA GLY A 7 -3.73 5.88 10.93
C GLY A 7 -4.12 5.51 12.35
N ALA A 8 -4.11 6.48 13.27
CA ALA A 8 -4.49 6.28 14.66
C ALA A 8 -5.97 5.83 14.79
N ASP A 9 -6.89 6.52 14.07
CA ASP A 9 -8.31 6.17 14.10
C ASP A 9 -8.59 4.81 13.45
N ALA A 10 -7.88 4.49 12.37
CA ALA A 10 -8.03 3.19 11.74
C ALA A 10 -7.60 2.07 12.69
N LEU A 11 -6.44 2.21 13.34
CA LEU A 11 -5.91 1.24 14.29
C LEU A 11 -6.75 1.09 15.55
N ALA A 12 -7.39 2.17 16.03
CA ALA A 12 -8.32 2.09 17.17
C ALA A 12 -9.51 1.17 16.89
N ASN A 13 -9.83 0.94 15.60
CA ASN A 13 -10.92 0.08 15.14
C ASN A 13 -10.44 -1.25 14.56
N ARG A 14 -9.19 -1.66 14.85
CA ARG A 14 -8.70 -2.98 14.45
C ARG A 14 -9.49 -4.10 15.10
N ASN A 15 -9.64 -5.21 14.41
CA ASN A 15 -10.37 -6.38 14.89
C ASN A 15 -9.67 -7.68 14.48
N VAL A 16 -10.05 -8.78 15.11
CA VAL A 16 -9.60 -10.11 14.70
C VAL A 16 -10.32 -10.49 13.41
N VAL A 17 -9.55 -10.99 12.46
CA VAL A 17 -10.04 -11.46 11.16
C VAL A 17 -9.55 -12.88 10.92
N VAL A 18 -10.36 -13.66 10.21
CA VAL A 18 -10.01 -15.03 9.83
C VAL A 18 -9.45 -15.00 8.40
N SER A 19 -8.26 -15.56 8.21
CA SER A 19 -7.68 -15.77 6.89
C SER A 19 -8.49 -16.79 6.10
N PRO A 20 -9.12 -16.42 4.96
CA PRO A 20 -9.96 -17.37 4.22
C PRO A 20 -9.19 -18.55 3.64
N GLY A 21 -7.88 -18.42 3.44
CA GLY A 21 -7.03 -19.47 2.86
C GLY A 21 -6.59 -20.52 3.87
N THR A 22 -6.40 -20.13 5.12
CA THR A 22 -5.81 -21.01 6.17
C THR A 22 -6.74 -21.24 7.35
N GLY A 23 -7.74 -20.38 7.58
CA GLY A 23 -8.56 -20.37 8.77
C GLY A 23 -7.89 -19.75 10.00
N ASN A 24 -6.65 -19.27 9.89
CA ASN A 24 -5.94 -18.64 10.98
C ASN A 24 -6.56 -17.29 11.34
N GLU A 25 -6.56 -16.96 12.62
CA GLU A 25 -6.95 -15.64 13.11
C GLU A 25 -5.74 -14.74 13.26
N HIS A 26 -5.87 -13.49 12.85
CA HIS A 26 -4.88 -12.44 13.06
C HIS A 26 -5.55 -11.07 13.17
N TRP A 27 -4.81 -10.06 13.57
CA TRP A 27 -5.34 -8.70 13.60
C TRP A 27 -5.45 -8.08 12.20
N GLY A 28 -6.53 -7.38 11.95
CA GLY A 28 -6.79 -6.66 10.72
C GLY A 28 -7.36 -5.27 10.95
N THR A 29 -6.95 -4.32 10.12
CA THR A 29 -7.43 -2.94 10.14
C THR A 29 -7.97 -2.57 8.75
N VAL A 30 -9.09 -1.86 8.69
CA VAL A 30 -9.65 -1.30 7.45
C VAL A 30 -9.46 0.20 7.48
N PHE A 31 -8.78 0.73 6.47
CA PHE A 31 -8.62 2.18 6.25
C PHE A 31 -9.72 2.70 5.32
N PHE A 32 -9.90 2.03 4.17
CA PHE A 32 -10.91 2.38 3.17
C PHE A 32 -11.60 1.14 2.64
N GLY A 33 -12.87 1.28 2.28
CA GLY A 33 -13.67 0.25 1.64
C GLY A 33 -13.91 -0.99 2.50
N PRO A 34 -14.47 -2.05 1.93
CA PRO A 34 -14.60 -3.34 2.59
C PRO A 34 -13.25 -4.07 2.61
N ARG A 35 -13.05 -5.02 3.53
CA ARG A 35 -11.81 -5.83 3.59
C ARG A 35 -11.58 -6.65 2.31
N SER A 36 -12.64 -7.15 1.71
CA SER A 36 -12.61 -7.81 0.39
C SER A 36 -13.97 -7.65 -0.30
N SER A 37 -14.02 -7.80 -1.61
CA SER A 37 -15.24 -7.71 -2.39
C SER A 37 -15.22 -8.69 -3.57
N LYS A 38 -16.37 -9.29 -3.87
CA LYS A 38 -16.60 -10.14 -5.05
C LYS A 38 -17.11 -9.36 -6.25
N SER A 39 -17.58 -8.14 -6.06
CA SER A 39 -18.17 -7.29 -7.09
C SER A 39 -17.35 -6.05 -7.34
N ALA A 40 -17.45 -5.52 -8.56
CA ALA A 40 -16.89 -4.22 -8.86
C ALA A 40 -17.54 -3.16 -7.93
N GLY A 41 -16.69 -2.37 -7.28
CA GLY A 41 -17.10 -1.26 -6.43
C GLY A 41 -16.31 -0.02 -6.81
N ALA A 42 -16.92 1.12 -6.61
CA ALA A 42 -16.24 2.41 -6.72
C ALA A 42 -15.53 2.75 -5.40
N GLY A 43 -14.46 3.50 -5.52
CA GLY A 43 -13.70 4.05 -4.40
C GLY A 43 -12.55 3.17 -3.91
N PRO A 44 -11.67 3.77 -3.10
CA PRO A 44 -10.44 3.14 -2.67
C PRO A 44 -10.67 2.00 -1.68
N GLN A 45 -9.73 1.07 -1.66
CA GLN A 45 -9.65 0.01 -0.67
C GLN A 45 -8.24 -0.06 -0.08
N ALA A 46 -8.15 0.02 1.25
CA ALA A 46 -6.91 -0.18 1.95
C ALA A 46 -7.14 -0.98 3.24
N THR A 47 -6.35 -2.05 3.41
CA THR A 47 -6.46 -2.94 4.57
C THR A 47 -5.08 -3.35 5.05
N MET A 48 -4.91 -3.42 6.37
CA MET A 48 -3.73 -3.98 7.01
C MET A 48 -4.03 -5.38 7.53
N SER A 49 -3.06 -6.27 7.44
CA SER A 49 -3.01 -7.57 8.09
C SER A 49 -1.77 -7.65 8.96
N GLU A 50 -1.93 -8.14 10.18
CA GLU A 50 -0.88 -8.34 11.16
C GLU A 50 -0.77 -9.86 11.43
N LEU A 51 -0.01 -10.56 10.57
CA LEU A 51 0.18 -11.99 10.67
C LEU A 51 0.94 -12.37 11.95
N ASN A 52 0.48 -13.43 12.59
CA ASN A 52 1.16 -14.00 13.76
C ASN A 52 2.53 -14.57 13.38
N PRO A 53 3.41 -14.85 14.38
CA PRO A 53 4.66 -15.56 14.14
C PRO A 53 4.45 -16.87 13.38
N ASN A 54 5.22 -17.03 12.29
CA ASN A 54 5.22 -18.21 11.40
C ASN A 54 3.88 -18.47 10.67
N GLU A 55 2.93 -17.55 10.73
CA GLU A 55 1.69 -17.63 9.96
C GLU A 55 1.99 -17.53 8.46
N SER A 56 1.20 -18.23 7.64
CA SER A 56 1.33 -18.17 6.18
C SER A 56 0.05 -17.72 5.51
N VAL A 57 0.20 -16.96 4.44
CA VAL A 57 -0.87 -16.66 3.48
C VAL A 57 -0.64 -17.51 2.24
N VAL A 58 -1.61 -18.33 1.89
CA VAL A 58 -1.56 -19.24 0.74
C VAL A 58 -1.37 -18.46 -0.56
N SER A 59 -0.69 -19.06 -1.54
CA SER A 59 -0.52 -18.47 -2.87
C SER A 59 -1.87 -18.18 -3.53
N HIS A 60 -2.03 -16.96 -4.03
CA HIS A 60 -3.29 -16.46 -4.58
C HIS A 60 -3.05 -15.32 -5.57
N PHE A 61 -4.12 -14.84 -6.18
CA PHE A 61 -4.16 -13.59 -6.93
C PHE A 61 -5.44 -12.81 -6.61
N HIS A 62 -5.48 -11.55 -7.01
CA HIS A 62 -6.67 -10.70 -6.96
C HIS A 62 -7.04 -10.21 -8.36
N GLY A 63 -8.33 -9.98 -8.60
CA GLY A 63 -8.82 -9.38 -9.84
C GLY A 63 -8.61 -7.85 -9.93
N VAL A 64 -7.79 -7.28 -9.05
CA VAL A 64 -7.49 -5.84 -8.99
C VAL A 64 -6.00 -5.61 -8.81
N THR A 65 -5.51 -4.54 -9.43
CA THR A 65 -4.13 -4.06 -9.27
C THR A 65 -3.93 -3.49 -7.88
N MET A 66 -2.78 -3.75 -7.26
CA MET A 66 -2.52 -3.28 -5.90
C MET A 66 -1.05 -2.94 -5.64
N PHE A 67 -0.85 -1.99 -4.72
CA PHE A 67 0.38 -1.87 -3.95
C PHE A 67 0.25 -2.61 -2.62
N GLN A 68 1.35 -3.17 -2.15
CA GLN A 68 1.47 -3.77 -0.83
C GLN A 68 2.75 -3.24 -0.18
N CYS A 69 2.62 -2.69 1.03
CA CYS A 69 3.75 -2.19 1.81
C CYS A 69 3.89 -3.03 3.08
N PHE A 70 5.05 -3.64 3.29
CA PHE A 70 5.38 -4.32 4.55
C PHE A 70 5.85 -3.28 5.54
N ILE A 71 5.27 -3.25 6.74
CA ILE A 71 5.45 -2.12 7.68
C ILE A 71 6.10 -2.53 9.01
N ALA A 72 6.01 -3.80 9.39
CA ALA A 72 6.61 -4.31 10.62
C ALA A 72 6.88 -5.81 10.54
N GLY A 73 7.78 -6.31 11.37
CA GLY A 73 8.18 -7.70 11.39
C GLY A 73 9.07 -8.07 10.20
N SER A 74 9.10 -9.34 9.85
CA SER A 74 9.82 -9.87 8.69
C SER A 74 9.15 -11.13 8.18
N GLY A 75 9.50 -11.53 6.96
CA GLY A 75 8.94 -12.75 6.38
C GLY A 75 9.61 -13.12 5.07
N THR A 76 9.00 -14.06 4.37
CA THR A 76 9.45 -14.50 3.05
C THR A 76 8.28 -14.59 2.06
N LEU A 77 8.58 -14.42 0.78
CA LEU A 77 7.63 -14.52 -0.31
C LEU A 77 8.07 -15.56 -1.33
N GLY A 78 7.13 -16.43 -1.69
CA GLY A 78 7.25 -17.37 -2.79
C GLY A 78 8.23 -18.50 -2.56
N ALA A 79 8.36 -19.37 -3.56
CA ALA A 79 9.23 -20.55 -3.52
C ALA A 79 10.73 -20.20 -3.36
N ARG A 80 11.15 -19.03 -3.87
CA ARG A 80 12.54 -18.54 -3.74
C ARG A 80 12.82 -17.92 -2.38
N LYS A 81 11.82 -17.82 -1.48
CA LYS A 81 11.93 -17.23 -0.14
C LYS A 81 12.52 -15.81 -0.18
N GLN A 82 12.05 -14.98 -1.13
CA GLN A 82 12.43 -13.58 -1.16
C GLN A 82 12.16 -12.96 0.21
N VAL A 83 13.16 -12.33 0.81
CA VAL A 83 13.03 -11.71 2.13
C VAL A 83 12.13 -10.50 2.06
N LEU A 84 11.23 -10.40 3.02
CA LEU A 84 10.34 -9.26 3.24
C LEU A 84 10.77 -8.56 4.52
N GLU A 85 11.17 -7.31 4.38
CA GLU A 85 11.57 -6.43 5.48
C GLU A 85 10.63 -5.23 5.59
N PRO A 86 10.58 -4.54 6.73
CA PRO A 86 9.80 -3.33 6.87
C PRO A 86 10.16 -2.30 5.79
N LEU A 87 9.14 -1.61 5.30
CA LEU A 87 9.20 -0.57 4.27
C LEU A 87 9.63 -1.09 2.88
N THR A 88 9.52 -2.39 2.63
CA THR A 88 9.52 -2.94 1.28
C THR A 88 8.17 -2.66 0.63
N VAL A 89 8.18 -2.13 -0.59
CA VAL A 89 6.98 -1.87 -1.39
C VAL A 89 6.89 -2.88 -2.53
N GLN A 90 5.72 -3.47 -2.71
CA GLN A 90 5.43 -4.32 -3.85
C GLN A 90 4.31 -3.72 -4.70
N PHE A 91 4.42 -3.88 -6.01
CA PHE A 91 3.36 -3.63 -6.99
C PHE A 91 2.97 -4.93 -7.68
N LYS A 92 1.68 -5.15 -7.86
CA LYS A 92 1.14 -6.30 -8.58
C LYS A 92 0.00 -5.87 -9.49
N ASP A 93 0.10 -6.22 -10.77
CA ASP A 93 -1.06 -6.14 -11.67
C ASP A 93 -2.15 -7.11 -11.23
N HIS A 94 -3.40 -6.80 -11.59
CA HIS A 94 -4.52 -7.73 -11.41
C HIS A 94 -4.20 -9.11 -12.00
N HIS A 95 -4.78 -10.15 -11.44
CA HIS A 95 -4.58 -11.56 -11.82
C HIS A 95 -3.12 -12.06 -11.81
N THR A 96 -2.20 -11.33 -11.16
CA THR A 96 -0.83 -11.77 -10.94
C THR A 96 -0.74 -12.64 -9.70
N ALA A 97 -0.42 -13.92 -9.89
CA ALA A 97 -0.29 -14.87 -8.80
C ALA A 97 1.00 -14.62 -8.00
N TYR A 98 0.90 -14.68 -6.69
CA TYR A 98 2.03 -14.52 -5.77
C TYR A 98 1.82 -15.33 -4.47
N GLY A 99 2.90 -15.48 -3.71
CA GLY A 99 2.91 -16.22 -2.45
C GLY A 99 3.62 -17.60 -2.57
N PRO A 100 3.59 -18.41 -1.49
CA PRO A 100 3.04 -18.04 -0.20
C PRO A 100 3.80 -16.89 0.44
N ILE A 101 3.11 -16.10 1.29
CA ILE A 101 3.78 -15.18 2.23
C ILE A 101 3.89 -15.94 3.54
N VAL A 102 5.09 -15.97 4.11
CA VAL A 102 5.33 -16.63 5.40
C VAL A 102 5.93 -15.62 6.36
N ALA A 103 5.22 -15.34 7.45
CA ALA A 103 5.70 -14.46 8.51
C ALA A 103 6.88 -15.09 9.25
N GLY A 104 7.83 -14.26 9.65
CA GLY A 104 8.95 -14.67 10.47
C GLY A 104 8.59 -14.86 11.95
N PRO A 105 9.60 -15.11 12.83
CA PRO A 105 9.37 -15.37 14.25
C PRO A 105 8.72 -14.22 15.03
N GLN A 106 8.76 -13.01 14.50
CA GLN A 106 8.17 -11.82 15.12
C GLN A 106 6.85 -11.41 14.47
N GLY A 107 6.29 -12.24 13.57
CA GLY A 107 5.14 -11.88 12.75
C GLY A 107 5.52 -11.02 11.55
N LEU A 108 4.51 -10.60 10.81
CA LEU A 108 4.65 -9.74 9.63
C LEU A 108 3.39 -8.89 9.46
N SER A 109 3.57 -7.58 9.41
CA SER A 109 2.47 -6.65 9.15
C SER A 109 2.63 -5.99 7.78
N PHE A 110 1.55 -5.94 7.02
CA PHE A 110 1.54 -5.29 5.72
C PHE A 110 0.20 -4.61 5.43
N VAL A 111 0.26 -3.57 4.60
CA VAL A 111 -0.90 -2.84 4.08
C VAL A 111 -1.06 -3.14 2.60
N ALA A 112 -2.25 -3.55 2.19
CA ALA A 112 -2.64 -3.70 0.79
C ALA A 112 -3.53 -2.52 0.41
N MET A 113 -3.16 -1.81 -0.65
CA MET A 113 -3.83 -0.60 -1.14
C MET A 113 -4.27 -0.80 -2.58
N ARG A 114 -5.47 -0.34 -2.93
CA ARG A 114 -6.10 -0.44 -4.25
C ARG A 114 -6.88 0.82 -4.55
N MET A 115 -6.80 1.33 -5.78
CA MET A 115 -7.58 2.52 -6.17
C MET A 115 -9.07 2.24 -6.25
N TYR A 116 -9.45 0.99 -6.50
CA TYR A 116 -10.85 0.57 -6.59
C TYR A 116 -11.09 -0.70 -5.77
N THR A 117 -12.27 -0.80 -5.19
CA THR A 117 -12.69 -1.96 -4.41
C THR A 117 -12.75 -3.23 -5.26
N GLY A 118 -13.24 -3.16 -6.48
CA GLY A 118 -13.23 -4.19 -7.52
C GLY A 118 -13.43 -5.63 -7.04
N ASN A 119 -12.99 -6.59 -7.83
CA ASN A 119 -12.92 -8.00 -7.45
C ASN A 119 -11.65 -8.26 -6.62
N SER A 120 -11.63 -7.77 -5.39
CA SER A 120 -10.48 -7.83 -4.49
C SER A 120 -10.42 -9.08 -3.61
N GLU A 121 -11.41 -9.99 -3.71
CA GLU A 121 -11.38 -11.27 -3.02
C GLU A 121 -10.19 -12.12 -3.52
N PRO A 122 -9.40 -12.75 -2.63
CA PRO A 122 -8.30 -13.60 -3.05
C PRO A 122 -8.80 -14.87 -3.74
N VAL A 123 -8.17 -15.23 -4.85
CA VAL A 123 -8.38 -16.49 -5.56
C VAL A 123 -7.18 -17.39 -5.30
N TYR A 124 -7.38 -18.43 -4.51
CA TYR A 124 -6.32 -19.31 -4.06
C TYR A 124 -5.93 -20.34 -5.11
N LEU A 125 -4.61 -20.56 -5.32
CA LEU A 125 -4.08 -21.45 -6.33
C LEU A 125 -4.21 -22.93 -5.98
N ASP A 126 -4.48 -23.27 -4.73
CA ASP A 126 -4.75 -24.63 -4.25
C ASP A 126 -6.22 -25.06 -4.42
N LYS A 127 -7.10 -24.15 -4.84
CA LYS A 127 -8.52 -24.44 -5.07
C LYS A 127 -8.79 -24.76 -6.54
N PRO A 128 -9.70 -25.70 -6.84
CA PRO A 128 -10.10 -25.98 -8.22
C PRO A 128 -10.77 -24.76 -8.86
N GLY A 129 -10.65 -24.61 -10.16
CA GLY A 129 -11.29 -23.54 -10.92
C GLY A 129 -10.58 -22.19 -10.87
N TYR A 130 -9.37 -22.09 -10.26
CA TYR A 130 -8.66 -20.80 -10.20
C TYR A 130 -8.19 -20.33 -11.58
N ARG A 131 -7.88 -21.26 -12.49
CA ARG A 131 -7.33 -20.94 -13.82
C ARG A 131 -8.36 -20.26 -14.72
N GLU A 132 -9.60 -20.66 -14.61
CA GLU A 132 -10.74 -20.10 -15.34
C GLU A 132 -11.08 -18.67 -14.92
N ARG A 133 -10.57 -18.26 -13.75
CA ARG A 133 -10.72 -16.91 -13.19
C ARG A 133 -9.55 -15.98 -13.53
N LEU A 134 -8.54 -16.48 -14.25
CA LEU A 134 -7.41 -15.67 -14.70
C LEU A 134 -7.79 -14.87 -15.93
N GLU A 135 -7.59 -13.56 -15.88
CA GLU A 135 -7.74 -12.65 -17.02
C GLU A 135 -6.38 -12.14 -17.50
N PRO A 136 -6.24 -11.72 -18.75
CA PRO A 136 -5.02 -11.11 -19.26
C PRO A 136 -4.61 -9.87 -18.46
N SER A 137 -3.33 -9.71 -18.21
CA SER A 137 -2.73 -8.51 -17.62
C SER A 137 -1.24 -8.50 -17.97
N LYS A 138 -0.54 -7.42 -17.65
CA LYS A 138 0.93 -7.34 -17.80
C LYS A 138 1.69 -8.32 -16.90
N ARG A 139 1.03 -8.81 -15.85
CA ARG A 139 1.60 -9.76 -14.87
C ARG A 139 2.84 -9.25 -14.15
N ARG A 140 3.00 -7.94 -14.02
CA ARG A 140 4.09 -7.38 -13.23
C ARG A 140 3.94 -7.78 -11.77
N HIS A 141 5.03 -8.18 -11.17
CA HIS A 141 5.21 -8.34 -9.74
C HIS A 141 6.56 -7.72 -9.39
N LEU A 142 6.55 -6.47 -9.01
CA LEU A 142 7.74 -5.69 -8.72
C LEU A 142 7.91 -5.54 -7.21
N THR A 143 9.14 -5.54 -6.75
CA THR A 143 9.50 -5.39 -5.34
C THR A 143 10.65 -4.39 -5.23
N SER A 144 10.52 -3.39 -4.38
CA SER A 144 11.59 -2.43 -4.08
C SER A 144 12.60 -3.00 -3.10
N GLU A 145 13.77 -2.36 -3.01
CA GLU A 145 14.60 -2.45 -1.81
C GLU A 145 13.83 -1.83 -0.61
N PRO A 146 14.16 -2.24 0.64
CA PRO A 146 13.58 -1.65 1.83
C PRO A 146 13.95 -0.16 1.96
N VAL A 147 12.95 0.68 2.17
CA VAL A 147 13.16 2.12 2.42
C VAL A 147 13.69 2.33 3.83
N ARG A 148 14.69 3.21 3.98
CA ARG A 148 15.19 3.63 5.29
C ARG A 148 14.70 5.03 5.60
N PHE A 149 13.95 5.19 6.68
CA PHE A 149 13.47 6.49 7.14
C PHE A 149 14.47 7.13 8.10
N SER A 150 14.41 8.46 8.14
CA SER A 150 15.26 9.30 8.99
C SER A 150 14.80 9.22 10.45
N ILE A 151 15.70 9.45 11.39
CA ILE A 151 15.31 9.78 12.77
C ILE A 151 14.71 11.19 12.82
N GLU A 152 13.79 11.44 13.77
CA GLU A 152 13.01 12.67 13.83
C GLU A 152 13.84 13.97 13.74
N PRO A 153 14.95 14.17 14.49
CA PRO A 153 15.74 15.40 14.39
C PRO A 153 16.31 15.65 13.00
N VAL A 154 16.72 14.60 12.30
CA VAL A 154 17.26 14.69 10.94
C VAL A 154 16.15 15.00 9.95
N LEU A 155 14.98 14.39 10.13
CA LEU A 155 13.81 14.64 9.29
C LEU A 155 13.35 16.09 9.39
N ALA A 156 13.05 16.56 10.59
CA ALA A 156 12.58 17.92 10.83
C ALA A 156 13.56 19.01 10.36
N ALA A 157 14.86 18.74 10.45
CA ALA A 157 15.92 19.68 10.07
C ALA A 157 16.16 19.77 8.56
N ARG A 158 15.53 18.97 7.72
CA ARG A 158 15.69 19.02 6.25
C ARG A 158 15.35 20.41 5.71
N LYS A 159 16.15 20.85 4.73
CA LYS A 159 15.96 22.16 4.07
C LYS A 159 15.57 22.02 2.60
N GLU A 160 15.62 20.80 2.08
CA GLU A 160 15.30 20.49 0.69
C GLU A 160 14.35 19.30 0.63
N ALA A 161 13.39 19.37 -0.29
CA ALA A 161 12.52 18.25 -0.60
C ALA A 161 13.30 17.21 -1.43
N VAL A 162 13.15 15.95 -1.08
CA VAL A 162 13.79 14.84 -1.80
C VAL A 162 12.72 13.88 -2.27
N TRP A 163 12.81 13.50 -3.55
CA TRP A 163 12.03 12.42 -4.15
C TRP A 163 12.97 11.27 -4.49
N GLU A 164 12.64 10.08 -4.04
CA GLU A 164 13.38 8.85 -4.31
C GLU A 164 12.44 7.86 -5.00
N THR A 165 12.79 7.44 -6.22
CA THR A 165 12.02 6.44 -6.97
C THR A 165 12.35 5.05 -6.47
N LEU A 166 11.32 4.28 -6.12
CA LEU A 166 11.40 2.89 -5.68
C LEU A 166 11.07 1.92 -6.82
N LEU A 167 9.95 2.17 -7.50
CA LEU A 167 9.46 1.38 -8.62
C LEU A 167 8.87 2.32 -9.66
N GLU A 168 9.06 2.03 -10.95
CA GLU A 168 8.42 2.79 -12.03
C GLU A 168 8.19 1.94 -13.28
N ASP A 169 7.15 2.29 -14.01
CA ASP A 169 6.91 1.89 -15.39
C ASP A 169 6.28 3.07 -16.13
N SER A 170 7.09 3.79 -16.89
CA SER A 170 6.66 4.99 -17.61
C SER A 170 5.67 4.69 -18.74
N SER A 171 5.55 3.44 -19.18
CA SER A 171 4.64 3.03 -20.27
C SER A 171 3.16 3.26 -19.91
N ASP A 172 2.80 3.16 -18.63
CA ASP A 172 1.43 3.36 -18.14
C ASP A 172 1.33 4.30 -16.93
N GLY A 173 2.46 4.86 -16.49
CA GLY A 173 2.53 5.82 -15.39
C GLY A 173 2.52 5.19 -14.01
N MET A 174 2.72 3.87 -13.87
CA MET A 174 2.90 3.23 -12.56
C MET A 174 4.18 3.73 -11.91
N HIS A 175 4.07 4.18 -10.66
CA HIS A 175 5.16 4.82 -9.95
C HIS A 175 5.04 4.63 -8.44
N ALA A 176 6.11 4.25 -7.77
CA ALA A 176 6.22 4.26 -6.31
C ALA A 176 7.44 5.10 -5.93
N GLN A 177 7.25 6.12 -5.11
CA GLN A 177 8.28 7.03 -4.65
C GLN A 177 8.21 7.24 -3.14
N VAL A 178 9.32 7.66 -2.56
CA VAL A 178 9.35 8.30 -1.24
C VAL A 178 9.51 9.80 -1.43
N VAL A 179 8.66 10.58 -0.80
CA VAL A 179 8.86 12.01 -0.60
C VAL A 179 9.38 12.26 0.82
N ARG A 180 10.41 13.11 0.94
CA ARG A 180 11.03 13.48 2.23
C ARG A 180 11.03 15.00 2.36
N LEU A 181 10.34 15.51 3.38
CA LEU A 181 10.14 16.94 3.63
C LEU A 181 10.55 17.28 5.06
N GLY A 182 11.25 18.39 5.24
CA GLY A 182 11.47 18.97 6.56
C GLY A 182 10.21 19.59 7.14
N ALA A 183 10.29 20.05 8.40
CA ALA A 183 9.16 20.65 9.11
C ALA A 183 8.52 21.80 8.31
N GLY A 184 7.19 21.75 8.14
CA GLY A 184 6.38 22.76 7.46
C GLY A 184 6.60 22.89 5.95
N MET A 185 7.47 22.08 5.33
CA MET A 185 7.69 22.09 3.89
C MET A 185 6.48 21.56 3.12
N SER A 186 6.31 22.04 1.88
CA SER A 186 5.26 21.57 0.97
C SER A 186 5.80 21.38 -0.43
N VAL A 187 5.31 20.36 -1.13
CA VAL A 187 5.59 20.10 -2.54
C VAL A 187 4.32 19.67 -3.25
N PRO A 188 4.16 20.01 -4.56
CA PRO A 188 3.06 19.42 -5.33
C PRO A 188 3.29 17.91 -5.49
N GLY A 189 2.22 17.15 -5.30
CA GLY A 189 2.19 15.71 -5.62
C GLY A 189 2.18 15.48 -7.14
N PRO A 190 2.19 14.22 -7.58
CA PRO A 190 2.04 13.86 -8.99
C PRO A 190 0.74 14.43 -9.59
N ASP A 191 0.70 14.53 -10.92
CA ASP A 191 -0.55 14.84 -11.60
C ASP A 191 -1.44 13.58 -11.60
N PRO A 192 -2.57 13.57 -10.87
CA PRO A 192 -3.42 12.39 -10.79
C PRO A 192 -4.07 12.03 -12.14
N LYS A 193 -4.21 13.02 -13.05
CA LYS A 193 -4.76 12.84 -14.41
C LYS A 193 -3.79 12.11 -15.34
N ALA A 194 -2.49 12.10 -15.01
CA ALA A 194 -1.48 11.39 -15.78
C ALA A 194 -1.53 9.87 -15.63
N ALA A 195 -2.29 9.35 -14.64
CA ALA A 195 -2.39 7.94 -14.29
C ALA A 195 -3.79 7.65 -13.70
N ALA A 196 -3.96 6.53 -12.97
CA ALA A 196 -5.23 6.20 -12.31
C ALA A 196 -5.34 6.73 -10.87
N GLY A 197 -4.68 7.86 -10.56
CA GLY A 197 -4.64 8.41 -9.21
C GLY A 197 -3.53 7.77 -8.35
N TYR A 198 -3.48 8.15 -7.06
CA TYR A 198 -2.41 7.68 -6.17
C TYR A 198 -2.80 7.72 -4.69
N TYR A 199 -2.04 6.98 -3.90
CA TYR A 199 -2.01 7.07 -2.44
C TYR A 199 -0.82 7.89 -1.97
N VAL A 200 -1.00 8.66 -0.89
CA VAL A 200 0.08 9.15 -0.03
C VAL A 200 -0.05 8.40 1.30
N PHE A 201 0.94 7.61 1.65
CA PHE A 201 0.98 6.80 2.86
C PHE A 201 2.07 7.32 3.79
N VAL A 202 1.68 7.81 4.97
CA VAL A 202 2.60 8.40 5.95
C VAL A 202 3.43 7.31 6.59
N GLY A 203 4.73 7.32 6.31
CA GLY A 203 5.69 6.35 6.85
C GLY A 203 6.50 6.88 8.03
N ASN A 204 6.65 8.21 8.15
CA ASN A 204 7.37 8.86 9.26
C ASN A 204 6.99 10.35 9.33
N GLY A 205 6.98 10.90 10.54
CA GLY A 205 6.53 12.28 10.78
C GLY A 205 5.01 12.42 10.66
N THR A 206 4.53 13.56 10.14
CA THR A 206 3.12 13.87 9.97
C THR A 206 2.85 14.58 8.65
N LEU A 207 1.69 14.30 8.05
CA LEU A 207 1.17 14.99 6.87
C LEU A 207 0.07 15.96 7.33
N LEU A 208 0.14 17.21 6.91
CA LEU A 208 -0.85 18.23 7.21
C LEU A 208 -1.85 18.35 6.06
N HIS A 209 -3.14 18.18 6.35
CA HIS A 209 -4.22 18.33 5.39
C HIS A 209 -5.43 19.01 6.06
N ASN A 210 -5.93 20.11 5.48
CA ASN A 210 -7.05 20.89 6.02
C ASN A 210 -6.86 21.27 7.50
N ASP A 211 -5.65 21.72 7.88
CA ASP A 211 -5.23 22.06 9.24
C ASP A 211 -5.28 20.89 10.26
N GLU A 212 -5.46 19.67 9.78
CA GLU A 212 -5.40 18.46 10.58
C GLU A 212 -4.07 17.72 10.33
N GLU A 213 -3.40 17.31 11.43
CA GLU A 213 -2.22 16.46 11.35
C GLU A 213 -2.61 15.00 11.22
N LEU A 214 -2.18 14.38 10.14
CA LEU A 214 -2.32 12.96 9.85
C LEU A 214 -1.03 12.23 10.28
N PRO A 215 -1.06 11.45 11.37
CA PRO A 215 0.13 10.79 11.93
C PRO A 215 0.54 9.55 11.13
N LEU A 216 1.53 8.83 11.68
CA LEU A 216 2.03 7.57 11.13
C LEU A 216 0.91 6.63 10.64
N TRP A 217 1.11 6.04 9.46
CA TRP A 217 0.22 5.15 8.73
C TRP A 217 -1.10 5.78 8.28
N SER A 218 -1.25 7.08 8.40
CA SER A 218 -2.35 7.78 7.75
C SER A 218 -2.23 7.71 6.24
N MET A 219 -3.37 7.86 5.58
CA MET A 219 -3.45 7.78 4.12
C MET A 219 -4.27 8.94 3.54
N VAL A 220 -3.81 9.44 2.40
CA VAL A 220 -4.59 10.28 1.50
C VAL A 220 -4.68 9.55 0.17
N VAL A 221 -5.88 9.50 -0.41
CA VAL A 221 -6.12 8.98 -1.76
C VAL A 221 -6.57 10.11 -2.65
N VAL A 222 -5.91 10.27 -3.78
CA VAL A 222 -6.23 11.29 -4.79
C VAL A 222 -6.71 10.59 -6.05
N GLU A 223 -7.99 10.75 -6.38
CA GLU A 223 -8.59 10.17 -7.59
C GLU A 223 -8.10 10.88 -8.86
N PRO A 224 -8.13 10.19 -10.02
CA PRO A 224 -7.62 10.74 -11.28
C PRO A 224 -8.39 11.97 -11.78
N SER A 225 -9.60 12.22 -11.30
CA SER A 225 -10.41 13.41 -11.63
C SER A 225 -9.99 14.68 -10.89
N GLU A 226 -9.13 14.55 -9.87
CA GLU A 226 -8.74 15.65 -9.00
C GLU A 226 -7.62 16.52 -9.59
N GLU A 227 -7.47 17.70 -9.00
CA GLU A 227 -6.27 18.53 -9.18
C GLU A 227 -5.11 17.98 -8.35
N LYS A 228 -3.91 18.47 -8.63
CA LYS A 228 -2.71 18.08 -7.88
C LYS A 228 -2.90 18.37 -6.39
N PHE A 229 -2.60 17.36 -5.58
CA PHE A 229 -2.64 17.47 -4.12
C PHE A 229 -1.29 17.95 -3.61
N ASP A 230 -1.28 19.03 -2.81
CA ASP A 230 -0.07 19.49 -2.15
C ASP A 230 0.27 18.64 -0.93
N ILE A 231 1.41 17.95 -0.99
CA ILE A 231 1.93 17.13 0.11
C ILE A 231 2.66 18.07 1.06
N ARG A 232 2.09 18.30 2.25
CA ARG A 232 2.60 19.22 3.25
C ARG A 232 3.00 18.48 4.52
N ALA A 233 4.23 18.73 5.00
CA ALA A 233 4.73 18.19 6.26
C ALA A 233 4.22 19.00 7.46
N GLY A 234 3.92 18.31 8.54
CA GLY A 234 3.74 18.94 9.85
C GLY A 234 5.06 19.35 10.51
N ASP A 235 5.02 19.69 11.80
CA ASP A 235 6.18 20.26 12.52
C ASP A 235 7.34 19.28 12.72
N LYS A 236 7.09 17.98 12.58
CA LYS A 236 8.12 16.91 12.68
C LYS A 236 8.76 16.55 11.34
N GLY A 237 8.32 17.19 10.24
CA GLY A 237 8.65 16.76 8.90
C GLY A 237 7.78 15.58 8.45
N LEU A 238 8.05 15.08 7.24
CA LEU A 238 7.29 14.00 6.62
C LEU A 238 8.19 13.12 5.76
N GLU A 239 8.10 11.81 5.91
CA GLU A 239 8.49 10.83 4.92
C GLU A 239 7.27 9.98 4.58
N ALA A 240 6.86 10.03 3.31
CA ALA A 240 5.67 9.34 2.84
C ALA A 240 5.93 8.58 1.54
N LEU A 241 5.29 7.43 1.40
CA LEU A 241 5.21 6.71 0.13
C LEU A 241 4.13 7.36 -0.73
N VAL A 242 4.47 7.68 -1.97
CA VAL A 242 3.55 8.14 -3.01
C VAL A 242 3.43 7.04 -4.05
N LEU A 243 2.25 6.39 -4.10
CA LEU A 243 1.99 5.16 -4.83
C LEU A 243 1.00 5.44 -5.95
N GLN A 244 1.48 5.71 -7.16
CA GLN A 244 0.69 6.04 -8.34
C GLN A 244 0.35 4.78 -9.12
N TYR A 245 -0.95 4.61 -9.41
CA TYR A 245 -1.47 3.45 -10.12
C TYR A 245 -1.38 3.63 -11.62
N PRO A 246 -1.15 2.53 -12.37
CA PRO A 246 -1.09 2.60 -13.83
C PRO A 246 -2.43 3.08 -14.41
N ARG A 247 -2.36 3.74 -15.56
CA ARG A 247 -3.56 3.93 -16.38
C ARG A 247 -4.11 2.55 -16.74
N GLU A 248 -5.41 2.36 -16.55
CA GLU A 248 -6.06 1.13 -16.98
C GLU A 248 -5.93 0.99 -18.51
N GLU A 249 -5.50 -0.17 -18.96
CA GLU A 249 -5.65 -0.54 -20.36
C GLU A 249 -7.15 -0.75 -20.61
N ARG A 250 -7.74 0.12 -21.46
CA ARG A 250 -9.13 0.01 -21.92
C ARG A 250 -9.25 -1.07 -22.97
#